data_d70d9f6d12789fad87e14d74ea90a091
#
_entry.id   d70d9f6d12789fad87e14d74ea90a091
#
_cell.length_a   1.000
_cell.length_b   1.000
_cell.length_c   1.000
_cell.angle_alpha   90.00
_cell.angle_beta   90.00
_cell.angle_gamma   90.00
#
_symmetry.space_group_name_H-M   'P 1'
#
loop_
_entity.id
_entity.type
_entity.pdbx_description
1 polymer ?
#
loop_
_entity_poly.entity_id
_entity_poly.type
_entity_poly.pdbx_seq_one_letter_code
_entity_poly.pdbx_strand_id
1 'polypeptide(L)' 'LVFDLVYLDPPYAKLDLAKVLKALEPITSLDSKIIYECLKDETVELPEGYALDKTSIYGRIALYFMRRTT' A
#
# COMPACT_ATOMS: atom_id res chain seq x y z
N LEU A 1 17.91 -6.31 5.36
CA LEU A 1 16.71 -6.70 6.09
C LEU A 1 15.48 -6.45 5.23
N VAL A 2 14.67 -7.48 5.05
CA VAL A 2 13.45 -7.41 4.26
C VAL A 2 12.26 -7.74 5.17
N PHE A 3 11.23 -6.90 5.09
CA PHE A 3 10.00 -7.12 5.85
C PHE A 3 9.00 -7.90 5.03
N ASP A 4 8.36 -8.89 5.65
CA ASP A 4 7.32 -9.68 5.00
C ASP A 4 5.99 -8.97 4.93
N LEU A 5 5.77 -8.04 5.86
CA LEU A 5 4.52 -7.29 5.97
C LEU A 5 4.83 -5.83 6.31
N VAL A 6 4.24 -4.93 5.55
CA VAL A 6 4.34 -3.50 5.81
C VAL A 6 2.93 -2.93 5.91
N TYR A 7 2.65 -2.22 6.98
CA TYR A 7 1.36 -1.57 7.20
C TYR A 7 1.55 -0.06 7.14
N LEU A 8 0.79 0.59 6.26
CA LEU A 8 0.84 2.03 6.09
C LEU A 8 -0.43 2.66 6.66
N ASP A 9 -0.27 3.42 7.75
CA ASP A 9 -1.38 4.15 8.34
C ASP A 9 -1.83 5.30 7.46
N PRO A 10 -3.12 5.68 7.54
CA PRO A 10 -3.60 6.81 6.77
C PRO A 10 -2.96 8.10 7.27
N PRO A 11 -2.30 8.85 6.41
CA PRO A 11 -1.80 10.16 6.80
C PRO A 11 -2.96 11.15 6.85
N TYR A 12 -2.91 12.07 7.78
CA TYR A 12 -3.86 13.16 7.82
C TYR A 12 -3.62 14.18 6.69
N ALA A 13 -2.47 14.10 6.05
CA ALA A 13 -2.13 14.88 4.88
C ALA A 13 -2.09 13.96 3.67
N LYS A 14 -2.26 14.51 2.47
CA LYS A 14 -2.19 13.72 1.25
C LYS A 14 -0.84 13.01 1.15
N LEU A 15 -0.89 11.70 1.09
CA LEU A 15 0.28 10.86 0.91
C LEU A 15 0.48 10.61 -0.57
N ASP A 16 1.71 10.80 -1.03
CA ASP A 16 2.08 10.33 -2.36
C ASP A 16 2.45 8.84 -2.22
N LEU A 17 1.50 7.98 -2.49
CA LEU A 17 1.68 6.54 -2.33
C LEU A 17 2.83 6.01 -3.20
N ALA A 18 2.99 6.54 -4.40
CA ALA A 18 4.06 6.12 -5.29
C ALA A 18 5.43 6.38 -4.68
N LYS A 19 5.61 7.54 -4.03
CA LYS A 19 6.88 7.88 -3.37
C LYS A 19 7.15 6.96 -2.19
N VAL A 20 6.11 6.68 -1.39
CA VAL A 20 6.25 5.80 -0.23
C VAL A 20 6.61 4.40 -0.67
N LEU A 21 5.93 3.86 -1.66
CA LEU A 21 6.23 2.52 -2.16
C LEU A 21 7.63 2.42 -2.75
N LYS A 22 8.08 3.45 -3.44
CA LYS A 22 9.45 3.49 -3.95
C LYS A 22 10.46 3.48 -2.81
N ALA A 23 10.19 4.22 -1.74
CA ALA A 23 11.06 4.24 -0.57
C ALA A 23 11.11 2.89 0.14
N LEU A 24 10.07 2.08 0.01
CA LEU A 24 10.01 0.75 0.63
C LEU A 24 10.70 -0.34 -0.20
N GLU A 25 11.06 -0.07 -1.44
CA GLU A 25 11.68 -1.08 -2.31
C GLU A 25 12.90 -1.76 -1.67
N PRO A 26 13.83 -1.04 -1.03
CA PRO A 26 15.01 -1.68 -0.44
C PRO A 26 14.70 -2.63 0.71
N ILE A 27 13.54 -2.50 1.34
CA ILE A 27 13.17 -3.30 2.51
C ILE A 27 11.99 -4.25 2.25
N THR A 28 11.61 -4.39 0.98
CA THR A 28 10.54 -5.30 0.56
C THR A 28 11.01 -6.19 -0.57
N SER A 29 10.32 -7.30 -0.76
CA SER A 29 10.56 -8.24 -1.85
C SER A 29 9.25 -8.50 -2.59
N LEU A 30 9.29 -9.37 -3.61
CA LEU A 30 8.08 -9.78 -4.32
C LEU A 30 7.13 -10.58 -3.43
N ASP A 31 7.64 -11.13 -2.34
CA ASP A 31 6.81 -11.89 -1.39
C ASP A 31 6.23 -11.02 -0.27
N SER A 32 6.67 -9.78 -0.17
CA SER A 32 6.19 -8.88 0.86
C SER A 32 4.76 -8.44 0.57
N LYS A 33 3.98 -8.32 1.63
CA LYS A 33 2.62 -7.79 1.56
C LYS A 33 2.60 -6.39 2.11
N ILE A 34 1.91 -5.51 1.41
CA ILE A 34 1.79 -4.11 1.81
C ILE A 34 0.31 -3.83 2.01
N ILE A 35 -0.03 -3.31 3.18
CA ILE A 35 -1.41 -2.96 3.51
C ILE A 35 -1.45 -1.45 3.67
N TYR A 36 -2.29 -0.80 2.88
CA TYR A 36 -2.48 0.65 2.95
C TYR A 36 -3.90 0.94 3.43
N GLU A 37 -4.00 1.64 4.55
CA GLU A 37 -5.27 2.08 5.11
C GLU A 37 -5.56 3.51 4.67
N CYS A 38 -6.78 3.76 4.21
CA CYS A 38 -7.21 5.09 3.83
C CYS A 38 -8.73 5.20 3.97
N LEU A 39 -9.26 6.40 3.73
CA LEU A 39 -10.71 6.58 3.69
C LEU A 39 -11.24 5.96 2.39
N LYS A 40 -12.41 5.31 2.48
CA LYS A 40 -12.98 4.61 1.33
C LYS A 40 -13.27 5.50 0.13
N ASP A 41 -13.45 6.79 0.39
CA ASP A 41 -13.75 7.76 -0.67
C ASP A 41 -12.51 8.31 -1.37
N GLU A 42 -11.31 7.95 -0.87
CA GLU A 42 -10.08 8.38 -1.51
C GLU A 42 -9.82 7.58 -2.78
N THR A 43 -9.33 8.27 -3.80
CA THR A 43 -8.88 7.60 -5.01
C THR A 43 -7.46 7.14 -4.80
N VAL A 44 -7.23 5.84 -4.99
CA VAL A 44 -5.90 5.25 -4.85
C VAL A 44 -5.43 4.77 -6.21
N GLU A 45 -4.29 5.30 -6.65
CA GLU A 45 -3.65 4.87 -7.88
C GLU A 45 -2.40 4.08 -7.56
N LEU A 46 -2.35 2.84 -8.03
CA LEU A 46 -1.15 2.01 -7.86
C LEU A 46 -0.11 2.41 -8.88
N PRO A 47 1.13 2.62 -8.45
CA PRO A 47 2.21 2.88 -9.40
C PRO A 47 2.55 1.62 -10.17
N GLU A 48 3.24 1.79 -11.29
CA GLU A 48 3.75 0.66 -12.06
C GLU A 48 4.65 -0.21 -11.19
N GLY A 49 4.54 -1.52 -11.36
CA GLY A 49 5.32 -2.47 -10.57
C GLY A 49 4.63 -2.96 -9.31
N TYR A 50 3.36 -2.60 -9.13
CA TYR A 50 2.55 -3.04 -7.98
C TYR A 50 1.20 -3.58 -8.45
N ALA A 51 0.66 -4.52 -7.71
CA ALA A 51 -0.64 -5.11 -7.98
C ALA A 51 -1.49 -5.08 -6.73
N LEU A 52 -2.79 -4.89 -6.93
CA LEU A 52 -3.77 -4.94 -5.85
C LEU A 52 -4.32 -6.36 -5.76
N ASP A 53 -4.11 -7.00 -4.61
CA ASP A 53 -4.60 -8.36 -4.39
C ASP A 53 -6.02 -8.37 -3.85
N LYS A 54 -6.33 -7.41 -2.97
CA LYS A 54 -7.62 -7.41 -2.28
C LYS A 54 -7.92 -6.01 -1.75
N THR A 55 -9.19 -5.68 -1.68
CA THR A 55 -9.68 -4.48 -1.00
C THR A 55 -10.71 -4.91 0.03
N SER A 56 -10.56 -4.42 1.25
CA SER A 56 -11.54 -4.66 2.32
C SER A 56 -12.03 -3.32 2.83
N ILE A 57 -13.35 -3.20 3.04
CA ILE A 57 -13.96 -1.95 3.51
C ILE A 57 -14.64 -2.20 4.84
N TYR A 58 -14.31 -1.37 5.81
CA TYR A 58 -14.87 -1.40 7.16
C TYR A 58 -15.39 -0.01 7.51
N GLY A 59 -16.70 0.19 7.45
CA GLY A 59 -17.28 1.50 7.69
C GLY A 59 -16.77 2.51 6.67
N ARG A 60 -16.01 3.49 7.12
CA ARG A 60 -15.44 4.53 6.25
C ARG A 60 -14.00 4.27 5.85
N ILE A 61 -13.43 3.16 6.31
CA ILE A 61 -12.03 2.83 6.09
C ILE A 61 -11.92 1.77 5.00
N ALA A 62 -10.95 1.95 4.11
CA ALA A 62 -10.60 0.95 3.12
C ALA A 62 -9.19 0.46 3.40
N LEU A 63 -9.00 -0.85 3.29
CA LEU A 63 -7.69 -1.49 3.37
C LEU A 63 -7.36 -2.05 2.00
N TYR A 64 -6.26 -1.59 1.43
CA TYR A 64 -5.76 -2.06 0.15
C TYR A 64 -4.59 -3.00 0.39
N PHE A 65 -4.74 -4.25 -0.02
CA PHE A 65 -3.70 -5.27 0.11
C PHE A 65 -3.00 -5.36 -1.22
N MET A 66 -1.73 -4.99 -1.24
CA MET A 66 -0.97 -4.91 -2.48
C MET A 66 0.39 -5.59 -2.35
N ARG A 67 1.02 -5.82 -3.48
CA ARG A 67 2.34 -6.45 -3.57
C ARG A 67 3.12 -5.88 -4.73
N ARG A 68 4.43 -6.07 -4.69
CA ARG A 68 5.29 -5.74 -5.81
C ARG A 68 5.18 -6.83 -6.89
N THR A 69 5.28 -6.40 -8.14
CA THR A 69 5.31 -7.32 -9.29
C THR A 69 6.68 -7.34 -9.96
N THR A 70 7.56 -6.44 -9.57
CA THR A 70 8.92 -6.37 -10.15
C THR A 70 9.96 -6.11 -9.09
#